data_252fc81ffae50bb90f993528a38f85d6
#
_entry.id   252fc81ffae50bb90f993528a38f85d6
#
_cell.length_a   1.000
_cell.length_b   1.000
_cell.length_c   1.000
_cell.angle_alpha   90.00
_cell.angle_beta   90.00
_cell.angle_gamma   90.00
#
_symmetry.space_group_name_H-M   'P 1'
#
loop_
_entity.id
_entity.type
_entity.pdbx_description
1 polymer ?
#
loop_
_entity_poly.entity_id
_entity_poly.type
_entity_poly.pdbx_seq_one_letter_code
_entity_poly.pdbx_strand_id
1 'polypeptide(L)'
;MPKIYLSPSTQESNPYITGSGSEEYIMNRLADALEPYLYANGIRFVRNTPDMTAASSIAQANRLGSFDFYLALHSNAAAPENSGSVRGVLVFYYPT
;
A
#
# COMPACT_ATOMS: atom_id res chain seq x y z
N MET A 1 -13.20 16.42 7.60
CA MET A 1 -11.85 16.06 7.17
C MET A 1 -11.84 14.63 6.71
N PRO A 2 -11.31 14.34 5.52
CA PRO A 2 -11.21 12.96 5.08
C PRO A 2 -10.27 12.16 5.97
N LYS A 3 -10.57 10.88 6.11
CA LYS A 3 -9.78 9.96 6.91
C LYS A 3 -9.59 8.68 6.12
N ILE A 4 -8.36 8.27 5.91
CA ILE A 4 -8.05 7.07 5.14
C ILE A 4 -7.36 6.02 6.00
N TYR A 5 -7.52 4.77 5.60
CA TYR A 5 -6.70 3.67 6.10
C TYR A 5 -5.61 3.41 5.06
N LEU A 6 -4.37 3.59 5.46
CA LEU A 6 -3.21 3.45 4.57
C LEU A 6 -2.59 2.08 4.79
N SER A 7 -2.62 1.27 3.74
CA SER A 7 -2.20 -0.14 3.81
C SER A 7 -1.12 -0.45 2.78
N PRO A 8 0.15 -0.07 3.05
CA PRO A 8 1.23 -0.54 2.21
C PRO A 8 1.36 -2.05 2.32
N SER A 9 1.84 -2.68 1.24
CA SER A 9 1.95 -4.13 1.16
C SER A 9 2.70 -4.72 2.35
N THR A 10 2.23 -5.87 2.82
CA THR A 10 2.89 -6.65 3.86
C THR A 10 3.53 -7.91 3.29
N GLN A 11 3.71 -8.00 1.97
CA GLN A 11 4.24 -9.18 1.29
C GLN A 11 5.76 -9.19 1.27
N GLU A 12 6.35 -9.40 2.45
CA GLU A 12 7.81 -9.44 2.57
C GLU A 12 8.42 -10.67 1.89
N SER A 13 7.61 -11.72 1.68
CA SER A 13 8.02 -12.92 0.96
C SER A 13 8.04 -12.74 -0.57
N ASN A 14 7.78 -11.53 -1.06
CA ASN A 14 7.71 -11.25 -2.49
C ASN A 14 8.87 -10.32 -2.89
N PRO A 15 10.11 -10.84 -2.96
CA PRO A 15 11.25 -10.00 -3.31
C PRO A 15 11.23 -9.62 -4.78
N TYR A 16 11.83 -8.47 -5.09
CA TYR A 16 11.99 -8.07 -6.48
C TYR A 16 13.02 -8.92 -7.20
N ILE A 17 12.76 -9.18 -8.48
CA ILE A 17 13.64 -10.00 -9.32
C ILE A 17 15.03 -9.39 -9.45
N THR A 18 15.15 -8.08 -9.31
CA THR A 18 16.43 -7.36 -9.41
C THR A 18 17.25 -7.42 -8.12
N GLY A 19 16.70 -8.01 -7.05
CA GLY A 19 17.37 -8.05 -5.76
C GLY A 19 17.35 -6.73 -4.99
N SER A 20 16.57 -5.74 -5.42
CA SER A 20 16.54 -4.41 -4.80
C SER A 20 15.53 -4.29 -3.65
N GLY A 21 15.19 -5.39 -3.01
CA GLY A 21 14.31 -5.42 -1.86
C GLY A 21 13.03 -6.19 -2.13
N SER A 22 12.04 -6.01 -1.28
CA SER A 22 10.74 -6.66 -1.39
C SER A 22 9.66 -5.64 -1.64
N GLU A 23 8.50 -6.11 -2.05
CA GLU A 23 7.32 -5.25 -2.21
C GLU A 23 7.00 -4.53 -0.88
N GLU A 24 7.04 -5.26 0.23
CA GLU A 24 6.79 -4.66 1.54
C GLU A 24 7.74 -3.49 1.82
N TYR A 25 9.03 -3.72 1.64
CA TYR A 25 10.05 -2.71 1.95
C TYR A 25 9.83 -1.43 1.14
N ILE A 26 9.66 -1.57 -0.18
CA ILE A 26 9.51 -0.41 -1.07
C ILE A 26 8.17 0.29 -0.87
N MET A 27 7.09 -0.47 -0.67
CA MET A 27 5.78 0.13 -0.47
C MET A 27 5.69 0.86 0.86
N ASN A 28 6.40 0.38 1.89
CA ASN A 28 6.47 1.10 3.15
C ASN A 28 7.27 2.40 3.01
N ARG A 29 8.33 2.40 2.20
CA ARG A 29 9.05 3.65 1.89
C ARG A 29 8.18 4.64 1.13
N LEU A 30 7.36 4.13 0.21
CA LEU A 30 6.41 4.98 -0.50
C LEU A 30 5.39 5.59 0.47
N ALA A 31 4.88 4.79 1.40
CA ALA A 31 3.95 5.28 2.41
C ALA A 31 4.61 6.34 3.30
N ASP A 32 5.88 6.12 3.70
CA ASP A 32 6.63 7.12 4.47
C ASP A 32 6.71 8.45 3.74
N ALA A 33 6.97 8.41 2.43
CA ALA A 33 7.06 9.61 1.61
C ALA A 33 5.70 10.28 1.42
N LEU A 34 4.62 9.52 1.47
CA LEU A 34 3.26 10.02 1.29
C LEU A 34 2.73 10.74 2.54
N GLU A 35 3.15 10.32 3.74
CA GLU A 35 2.59 10.86 4.98
C GLU A 35 2.67 12.38 5.08
N PRO A 36 3.80 13.04 4.77
CA PRO A 36 3.85 14.51 4.83
C PRO A 36 2.84 15.20 3.93
N TYR A 37 2.55 14.61 2.78
CA TYR A 37 1.56 15.17 1.86
C TYR A 37 0.14 15.02 2.41
N LEU A 38 -0.14 13.92 3.09
CA LEU A 38 -1.43 13.74 3.76
C LEU A 38 -1.63 14.78 4.85
N TYR A 39 -0.63 14.98 5.69
CA TYR A 39 -0.68 16.02 6.72
C TYR A 39 -0.87 17.41 6.12
N ALA A 40 -0.10 17.74 5.08
CA ALA A 40 -0.15 19.05 4.46
C ALA A 40 -1.53 19.35 3.86
N ASN A 41 -2.28 18.32 3.47
CA ASN A 41 -3.61 18.47 2.87
C ASN A 41 -4.75 18.22 3.86
N GLY A 42 -4.46 18.12 5.15
CA GLY A 42 -5.48 17.92 6.17
C GLY A 42 -6.15 16.56 6.13
N ILE A 43 -5.50 15.57 5.55
CA ILE A 43 -6.04 14.21 5.46
C ILE A 43 -5.52 13.41 6.65
N ARG A 44 -6.45 12.91 7.47
CA ARG A 44 -6.09 12.05 8.59
C ARG A 44 -5.96 10.60 8.09
N PHE A 45 -5.11 9.83 8.74
CA PHE A 45 -4.94 8.43 8.36
C PHE A 45 -4.56 7.56 9.56
N VAL A 46 -4.86 6.27 9.40
CA VAL A 46 -4.33 5.19 10.23
C VAL A 46 -3.58 4.28 9.26
N ARG A 47 -2.44 3.78 9.67
CA ARG A 47 -1.59 2.96 8.82
C ARG A 47 -1.41 1.58 9.45
N ASN A 48 -1.42 0.52 8.61
CA ASN A 48 -1.10 -0.82 9.10
C ASN A 48 0.39 -0.90 9.51
N THR A 49 0.75 -1.96 10.22
CA THR A 49 2.14 -2.21 10.61
C THR A 49 2.70 -3.35 9.76
N PRO A 50 4.04 -3.41 9.55
CA PRO A 50 4.65 -4.42 8.69
C PRO A 50 4.43 -5.87 9.14
N ASP A 51 4.12 -6.11 10.40
CA ASP A 51 3.86 -7.45 10.92
C ASP A 51 2.42 -7.92 10.67
N MET A 52 1.57 -7.06 10.10
CA MET A 52 0.19 -7.44 9.78
C MET A 52 0.12 -8.14 8.44
N THR A 53 -0.98 -8.86 8.21
CA THR A 53 -1.31 -9.44 6.91
C THR A 53 -2.33 -8.54 6.21
N ALA A 54 -2.58 -8.81 4.90
CA ALA A 54 -3.65 -8.11 4.21
C ALA A 54 -4.99 -8.32 4.91
N ALA A 55 -5.27 -9.55 5.35
CA ALA A 55 -6.51 -9.87 6.04
C ALA A 55 -6.63 -9.12 7.37
N SER A 56 -5.56 -9.06 8.17
CA SER A 56 -5.61 -8.34 9.44
C SER A 56 -5.68 -6.83 9.25
N SER A 57 -5.11 -6.31 8.18
CA SER A 57 -5.23 -4.88 7.85
C SER A 57 -6.68 -4.51 7.54
N ILE A 58 -7.34 -5.33 6.72
CA ILE A 58 -8.75 -5.12 6.39
C ILE A 58 -9.62 -5.24 7.67
N ALA A 59 -9.33 -6.23 8.50
CA ALA A 59 -10.07 -6.42 9.75
C ALA A 59 -9.90 -5.21 10.68
N GLN A 60 -8.69 -4.65 10.76
CA GLN A 60 -8.45 -3.45 11.58
C GLN A 60 -9.23 -2.26 11.04
N ALA A 61 -9.20 -2.05 9.71
CA ALA A 61 -9.94 -0.96 9.10
C ALA A 61 -11.43 -1.08 9.38
N ASN A 62 -11.98 -2.28 9.27
CA ASN A 62 -13.40 -2.52 9.55
C ASN A 62 -13.74 -2.32 11.02
N ARG A 63 -12.86 -2.76 11.93
CA ARG A 63 -13.08 -2.62 13.38
C ARG A 63 -13.04 -1.16 13.81
N LEU A 64 -12.09 -0.38 13.29
CA LEU A 64 -11.99 1.03 13.62
C LEU A 64 -13.09 1.85 12.97
N GLY A 65 -13.51 1.46 11.77
CA GLY A 65 -14.62 2.11 11.07
C GLY A 65 -14.36 3.56 10.68
N SER A 66 -15.36 4.17 10.05
CA SER A 66 -15.37 5.60 9.77
C SER A 66 -14.25 6.10 8.87
N PHE A 67 -13.72 5.24 8.01
CA PHE A 67 -12.77 5.65 6.97
C PHE A 67 -13.51 5.99 5.69
N ASP A 68 -13.12 7.08 5.05
CA ASP A 68 -13.65 7.47 3.76
C ASP A 68 -13.05 6.64 2.63
N PHE A 69 -11.86 6.10 2.87
CA PHE A 69 -11.12 5.41 1.83
C PHE A 69 -10.12 4.42 2.45
N TYR A 70 -10.02 3.24 1.84
CA TYR A 70 -8.97 2.27 2.16
C TYR A 70 -7.98 2.27 0.99
N LEU A 71 -6.76 2.74 1.24
CA LEU A 71 -5.74 2.86 0.21
C LEU A 71 -4.66 1.80 0.42
N ALA A 72 -4.66 0.80 -0.44
CA ALA A 72 -3.63 -0.23 -0.44
C ALA A 72 -2.56 0.12 -1.48
N LEU A 73 -1.30 -0.01 -1.09
CA LEU A 73 -0.17 0.25 -1.97
C LEU A 73 0.54 -1.05 -2.26
N HIS A 74 0.60 -1.40 -3.53
CA HIS A 74 1.23 -2.62 -4.01
C HIS A 74 2.09 -2.34 -5.23
N SER A 75 3.05 -3.22 -5.49
CA SER A 75 3.77 -3.23 -6.75
C SER A 75 3.51 -4.58 -7.42
N ASN A 76 3.23 -4.54 -8.72
CA ASN A 76 3.03 -5.75 -9.49
C ASN A 76 4.34 -6.20 -10.09
N ALA A 77 4.50 -7.51 -10.25
CA ALA A 77 5.67 -8.09 -10.90
C ALA A 77 5.30 -8.56 -12.29
N ALA A 78 6.13 -8.24 -13.28
CA ALA A 78 6.02 -8.83 -14.60
C ALA A 78 6.68 -10.21 -14.59
N ALA A 79 6.33 -11.05 -15.57
CA ALA A 79 7.05 -12.30 -15.79
C ALA A 79 8.54 -11.97 -16.05
N PRO A 80 9.48 -12.85 -15.65
CA PRO A 80 10.91 -12.54 -15.79
C PRO A 80 11.33 -12.14 -17.22
N GLU A 81 10.74 -12.76 -18.23
CA GLU A 81 11.02 -12.45 -19.63
C GLU A 81 10.55 -11.07 -20.06
N ASN A 82 9.65 -10.45 -19.29
CA ASN A 82 9.15 -9.11 -19.55
C ASN A 82 9.70 -8.07 -18.59
N SER A 83 10.67 -8.47 -17.77
CA SER A 83 11.24 -7.56 -16.78
C SER A 83 11.81 -6.32 -17.43
N GLY A 84 11.43 -5.16 -16.92
CA GLY A 84 11.87 -3.86 -17.44
C GLY A 84 11.08 -3.32 -18.63
N SER A 85 10.22 -4.12 -19.25
CA SER A 85 9.41 -3.68 -20.37
C SER A 85 7.95 -3.38 -20.00
N VAL A 86 7.49 -3.89 -18.86
CA VAL A 86 6.14 -3.63 -18.36
C VAL A 86 6.24 -2.70 -17.17
N ARG A 87 5.59 -1.54 -17.27
CA ARG A 87 5.64 -0.53 -16.20
C ARG A 87 4.44 0.39 -16.30
N GLY A 88 4.23 1.18 -15.27
CA GLY A 88 3.14 2.12 -15.19
C GLY A 88 2.43 2.04 -13.86
N VAL A 89 1.38 2.82 -13.70
CA VAL A 89 0.57 2.87 -12.50
C VAL A 89 -0.83 2.37 -12.81
N LEU A 90 -1.31 1.45 -11.98
CA LEU A 90 -2.68 0.94 -12.06
C LEU A 90 -3.43 1.30 -10.79
N VAL A 91 -4.68 1.67 -10.93
CA VAL A 91 -5.56 1.92 -9.79
C VAL A 91 -6.79 1.04 -9.94
N PHE A 92 -7.06 0.24 -8.90
CA PHE A 92 -8.27 -0.56 -8.81
C PHE A 92 -9.17 0.03 -7.73
N TYR A 93 -10.46 0.09 -7.98
CA TYR A 93 -11.41 0.59 -6.99
C TYR A 93 -12.70 -0.20 -7.05
N TYR A 94 -13.42 -0.20 -5.92
CA TYR A 94 -14.75 -0.79 -5.85
C TYR A 94 -15.78 0.32 -5.79
N PRO A 95 -16.61 0.46 -6.82
CA PRO A 95 -17.74 1.39 -6.75
C PRO A 95 -18.81 0.77 -5.85
N THR A 96 -19.17 1.44 -4.79
CA THR A 96 -20.20 0.95 -3.85
C THR A 96 -21.44 1.79 -3.90
#